data_9ae518a89c703ef0821e4ffcf1836663
#
_entry.id   9ae518a89c703ef0821e4ffcf1836663
#
_cell.length_a   1.000
_cell.length_b   1.000
_cell.length_c   1.000
_cell.angle_alpha   90.00
_cell.angle_beta   90.00
_cell.angle_gamma   90.00
#
_symmetry.space_group_name_H-M   'P 1'
#
loop_
_entity.id
_entity.type
_entity.pdbx_description
1 polymer ?
#
loop_
_entity_poly.entity_id
_entity_poly.type
_entity_poly.pdbx_seq_one_letter_code
_entity_poly.pdbx_strand_id
1 'polypeptide(L)'
;MTTGIDTTFAVLAQAEALFGLLPLCACVFLPILIVVLVVVGMYNSLVRGRNHVRESWSGIDTELKRRYDLIPNLVETVKGYAKHEREVLERVVQARTQAVASTGSVAQQAQDENFLVGALRQLFALAEGYPDLKASENFLELQRELTETENRIQAVRRFYNANVRDYNNRCEMFPTNMMASMFGFQKSEFFEVESATQRTTPQVTFGGAAPAAGEGGA
;
A
#
# COMPACT_ATOMS: atom_id res chain seq x y z
N MET A 1 -44.41 -70.19 -15.81
CA MET A 1 -44.42 -68.96 -16.66
C MET A 1 -44.71 -67.68 -15.86
N THR A 2 -44.81 -67.75 -14.54
CA THR A 2 -45.17 -66.64 -13.61
C THR A 2 -43.95 -65.89 -13.03
N THR A 3 -42.77 -66.51 -12.95
CA THR A 3 -41.59 -65.93 -12.30
C THR A 3 -40.92 -64.76 -13.06
N GLY A 4 -41.18 -64.63 -14.37
CA GLY A 4 -40.60 -63.53 -15.19
C GLY A 4 -41.35 -62.22 -15.08
N ILE A 5 -42.59 -62.22 -14.70
CA ILE A 5 -43.42 -61.01 -14.59
C ILE A 5 -43.16 -60.31 -13.26
N ASP A 6 -42.93 -61.05 -12.17
CA ASP A 6 -42.69 -60.53 -10.86
C ASP A 6 -41.31 -59.79 -10.78
N THR A 7 -40.33 -60.30 -11.52
CA THR A 7 -38.99 -59.63 -11.58
C THR A 7 -39.02 -58.32 -12.37
N THR A 8 -39.83 -58.23 -13.43
CA THR A 8 -39.99 -56.98 -14.22
C THR A 8 -40.72 -55.92 -13.43
N PHE A 9 -41.76 -56.28 -12.67
CA PHE A 9 -42.49 -55.34 -11.79
C PHE A 9 -41.58 -54.84 -10.64
N ALA A 10 -40.71 -55.67 -10.04
CA ALA A 10 -39.78 -55.31 -9.01
C ALA A 10 -38.72 -54.34 -9.55
N VAL A 11 -38.20 -54.55 -10.76
CA VAL A 11 -37.22 -53.65 -11.40
C VAL A 11 -37.86 -52.31 -11.76
N LEU A 12 -39.09 -52.27 -12.25
CA LEU A 12 -39.79 -51.01 -12.52
C LEU A 12 -40.09 -50.21 -11.26
N ALA A 13 -40.57 -50.90 -10.19
CA ALA A 13 -40.81 -50.26 -8.89
C ALA A 13 -39.49 -49.67 -8.27
N GLN A 14 -38.38 -50.37 -8.44
CA GLN A 14 -37.08 -49.85 -8.03
C GLN A 14 -36.60 -48.63 -8.87
N ALA A 15 -36.90 -48.66 -10.19
CA ALA A 15 -36.59 -47.53 -11.07
C ALA A 15 -37.44 -46.30 -10.71
N GLU A 16 -38.72 -46.43 -10.42
CA GLU A 16 -39.60 -45.34 -9.99
C GLU A 16 -39.14 -44.76 -8.62
N ALA A 17 -38.73 -45.60 -7.67
CA ALA A 17 -38.19 -45.17 -6.39
C ALA A 17 -36.86 -44.40 -6.55
N LEU A 18 -35.98 -44.83 -7.47
CA LEU A 18 -34.73 -44.12 -7.81
C LEU A 18 -35.04 -42.78 -8.50
N PHE A 19 -35.99 -42.71 -9.42
CA PHE A 19 -36.41 -41.46 -10.06
C PHE A 19 -37.06 -40.47 -9.08
N GLY A 20 -37.74 -40.93 -8.05
CA GLY A 20 -38.30 -40.12 -6.97
C GLY A 20 -37.26 -39.57 -5.99
N LEU A 21 -36.16 -40.32 -5.78
CA LEU A 21 -35.06 -39.92 -4.89
C LEU A 21 -34.10 -38.89 -5.52
N LEU A 22 -33.92 -38.94 -6.85
CA LEU A 22 -33.04 -38.02 -7.60
C LEU A 22 -33.38 -36.53 -7.36
N PRO A 23 -34.63 -36.04 -7.49
CA PRO A 23 -34.96 -34.65 -7.25
C PRO A 23 -34.77 -34.24 -5.77
N LEU A 24 -35.04 -35.15 -4.83
CA LEU A 24 -34.85 -34.90 -3.41
C LEU A 24 -33.37 -34.75 -3.07
N CYS A 25 -32.53 -35.63 -3.61
CA CYS A 25 -31.06 -35.49 -3.47
C CYS A 25 -30.55 -34.21 -4.13
N ALA A 26 -31.02 -33.86 -5.31
CA ALA A 26 -30.62 -32.63 -6.01
C ALA A 26 -31.00 -31.37 -5.20
N CYS A 27 -32.18 -31.34 -4.58
CA CYS A 27 -32.62 -30.22 -3.74
C CYS A 27 -31.74 -30.00 -2.49
N VAL A 28 -31.09 -31.04 -1.99
CA VAL A 28 -30.20 -30.93 -0.81
C VAL A 28 -28.74 -30.68 -1.23
N PHE A 29 -28.24 -31.44 -2.19
CA PHE A 29 -26.81 -31.35 -2.59
C PHE A 29 -26.49 -30.10 -3.39
N LEU A 30 -27.42 -29.62 -4.23
CA LEU A 30 -27.19 -28.43 -5.06
C LEU A 30 -26.94 -27.17 -4.22
N PRO A 31 -27.76 -26.80 -3.23
CA PRO A 31 -27.48 -25.64 -2.38
C PRO A 31 -26.19 -25.79 -1.56
N ILE A 32 -25.89 -26.99 -1.08
CA ILE A 32 -24.63 -27.26 -0.37
C ILE A 32 -23.43 -27.02 -1.29
N LEU A 33 -23.49 -27.53 -2.52
CA LEU A 33 -22.44 -27.30 -3.52
C LEU A 33 -22.24 -25.80 -3.82
N ILE A 34 -23.35 -25.07 -3.98
CA ILE A 34 -23.29 -23.61 -4.19
C ILE A 34 -22.60 -22.91 -3.03
N VAL A 35 -22.98 -23.24 -1.79
CA VAL A 35 -22.36 -22.67 -0.59
C VAL A 35 -20.85 -22.95 -0.57
N VAL A 36 -20.43 -24.19 -0.85
CA VAL A 36 -19.01 -24.56 -0.91
C VAL A 36 -18.28 -23.75 -1.97
N LEU A 37 -18.83 -23.61 -3.17
CA LEU A 37 -18.22 -22.81 -4.24
C LEU A 37 -18.07 -21.33 -3.86
N VAL A 38 -19.07 -20.74 -3.19
CA VAL A 38 -19.03 -19.38 -2.69
C VAL A 38 -17.93 -19.22 -1.65
N VAL A 39 -17.84 -20.13 -0.67
CA VAL A 39 -16.79 -20.14 0.37
C VAL A 39 -15.40 -20.21 -0.24
N VAL A 40 -15.18 -21.12 -1.19
CA VAL A 40 -13.90 -21.24 -1.91
C VAL A 40 -13.59 -19.96 -2.69
N GLY A 41 -14.60 -19.38 -3.35
CA GLY A 41 -14.44 -18.11 -4.07
C GLY A 41 -14.02 -16.95 -3.16
N MET A 42 -14.63 -16.82 -1.97
CA MET A 42 -14.29 -15.82 -0.97
C MET A 42 -12.87 -16.02 -0.43
N TYR A 43 -12.52 -17.26 -0.07
CA TYR A 43 -11.16 -17.57 0.38
C TYR A 43 -10.10 -17.19 -0.66
N ASN A 44 -10.32 -17.62 -1.92
CA ASN A 44 -9.39 -17.28 -3.01
C ASN A 44 -9.31 -15.77 -3.27
N SER A 45 -10.40 -15.03 -3.06
CA SER A 45 -10.42 -13.57 -3.17
C SER A 45 -9.55 -12.90 -2.11
N LEU A 46 -9.59 -13.36 -0.84
CA LEU A 46 -8.73 -12.89 0.25
C LEU A 46 -7.26 -13.21 -0.01
N VAL A 47 -6.95 -14.44 -0.44
CA VAL A 47 -5.58 -14.85 -0.79
C VAL A 47 -5.02 -13.98 -1.91
N ARG A 48 -5.78 -13.74 -2.98
CA ARG A 48 -5.37 -12.85 -4.08
C ARG A 48 -5.12 -11.44 -3.59
N GLY A 49 -6.03 -10.88 -2.78
CA GLY A 49 -5.86 -9.55 -2.21
C GLY A 49 -4.57 -9.43 -1.40
N ARG A 50 -4.29 -10.38 -0.50
CA ARG A 50 -3.04 -10.43 0.28
C ARG A 50 -1.80 -10.53 -0.60
N ASN A 51 -1.85 -11.32 -1.67
CA ASN A 51 -0.73 -11.47 -2.59
C ASN A 51 -0.48 -10.17 -3.39
N HIS A 52 -1.53 -9.47 -3.83
CA HIS A 52 -1.39 -8.16 -4.49
C HIS A 52 -0.77 -7.10 -3.58
N VAL A 53 -1.12 -7.09 -2.28
CA VAL A 53 -0.45 -6.21 -1.30
C VAL A 53 1.04 -6.54 -1.22
N ARG A 54 1.40 -7.83 -1.11
CA ARG A 54 2.80 -8.26 -1.01
C ARG A 54 3.60 -7.94 -2.29
N GLU A 55 3.01 -8.15 -3.45
CA GLU A 55 3.61 -7.85 -4.74
C GLU A 55 3.84 -6.34 -4.92
N SER A 56 2.84 -5.52 -4.56
CA SER A 56 2.98 -4.07 -4.64
C SER A 56 4.01 -3.50 -3.65
N TRP A 57 4.25 -4.17 -2.51
CA TRP A 57 5.33 -3.83 -1.60
C TRP A 57 6.71 -4.00 -2.23
N SER A 58 6.92 -5.08 -2.99
CA SER A 58 8.17 -5.30 -3.72
C SER A 58 8.50 -4.14 -4.69
N GLY A 59 7.50 -3.50 -5.26
CA GLY A 59 7.68 -2.29 -6.08
C GLY A 59 8.23 -1.11 -5.26
N ILE A 60 7.73 -0.91 -4.04
CA ILE A 60 8.25 0.12 -3.11
C ILE A 60 9.71 -0.18 -2.77
N ASP A 61 10.01 -1.41 -2.36
CA ASP A 61 11.36 -1.84 -1.96
C ASP A 61 12.39 -1.59 -3.07
N THR A 62 12.02 -1.85 -4.32
CA THR A 62 12.86 -1.61 -5.49
C THR A 62 13.23 -0.12 -5.64
N GLU A 63 12.27 0.79 -5.52
CA GLU A 63 12.52 2.23 -5.66
C GLU A 63 13.24 2.82 -4.44
N LEU A 64 12.96 2.31 -3.23
CA LEU A 64 13.70 2.67 -2.02
C LEU A 64 15.18 2.28 -2.15
N LYS A 65 15.47 1.06 -2.61
CA LYS A 65 16.84 0.60 -2.85
C LYS A 65 17.57 1.50 -3.84
N ARG A 66 16.91 1.87 -4.95
CA ARG A 66 17.48 2.81 -5.91
C ARG A 66 17.86 4.14 -5.24
N ARG A 67 16.99 4.69 -4.38
CA ARG A 67 17.31 5.91 -3.62
C ARG A 67 18.52 5.72 -2.71
N TYR A 68 18.62 4.59 -2.00
CA TYR A 68 19.76 4.31 -1.13
C TYR A 68 21.09 4.21 -1.89
N ASP A 69 21.05 3.72 -3.13
CA ASP A 69 22.24 3.55 -3.96
C ASP A 69 22.76 4.88 -4.54
N LEU A 70 21.89 5.90 -4.67
CA LEU A 70 22.26 7.24 -5.13
C LEU A 70 22.90 8.09 -4.02
N ILE A 71 22.54 7.88 -2.77
CA ILE A 71 22.95 8.74 -1.63
C ILE A 71 24.47 8.77 -1.40
N PRO A 72 25.24 7.67 -1.46
CA PRO A 72 26.68 7.73 -1.28
C PRO A 72 27.38 8.65 -2.29
N ASN A 73 26.97 8.60 -3.55
CA ASN A 73 27.51 9.46 -4.61
C ASN A 73 27.18 10.92 -4.35
N LEU A 74 25.94 11.21 -3.89
CA LEU A 74 25.54 12.56 -3.51
C LEU A 74 26.40 13.09 -2.34
N VAL A 75 26.59 12.30 -1.29
CA VAL A 75 27.40 12.67 -0.11
C VAL A 75 28.85 12.95 -0.52
N GLU A 76 29.47 12.11 -1.34
CA GLU A 76 30.85 12.33 -1.80
C GLU A 76 30.95 13.57 -2.72
N THR A 77 29.98 13.81 -3.57
CA THR A 77 29.94 15.03 -4.41
C THR A 77 29.85 16.28 -3.55
N VAL A 78 28.94 16.33 -2.58
CA VAL A 78 28.77 17.50 -1.68
C VAL A 78 30.02 17.71 -0.81
N LYS A 79 30.61 16.64 -0.27
CA LYS A 79 31.84 16.67 0.55
C LYS A 79 33.01 17.30 -0.18
N GLY A 80 33.10 17.19 -1.50
CA GLY A 80 34.11 17.82 -2.32
C GLY A 80 34.10 19.36 -2.21
N TYR A 81 32.92 19.95 -2.06
CA TYR A 81 32.72 21.42 -2.03
C TYR A 81 32.43 21.95 -0.62
N ALA A 82 31.75 21.20 0.24
CA ALA A 82 31.29 21.61 1.57
C ALA A 82 31.97 20.80 2.68
N LYS A 83 33.32 20.85 2.74
CA LYS A 83 34.14 20.04 3.67
C LYS A 83 33.89 20.33 5.15
N HIS A 84 33.38 21.49 5.47
CA HIS A 84 33.15 21.94 6.86
C HIS A 84 31.78 21.49 7.40
N GLU A 85 30.88 20.97 6.54
CA GLU A 85 29.50 20.65 6.86
C GLU A 85 29.33 19.17 7.25
N ARG A 86 30.24 18.67 8.10
CA ARG A 86 30.30 17.25 8.49
C ARG A 86 28.99 16.75 9.11
N GLU A 87 28.37 17.57 9.96
CA GLU A 87 27.16 17.18 10.69
C GLU A 87 25.97 16.84 9.74
N VAL A 88 25.76 17.63 8.69
CA VAL A 88 24.69 17.40 7.73
C VAL A 88 24.98 16.12 6.93
N LEU A 89 26.23 15.93 6.49
CA LEU A 89 26.65 14.73 5.75
C LEU A 89 26.52 13.45 6.59
N GLU A 90 26.97 13.48 7.84
CA GLU A 90 26.86 12.37 8.78
C GLU A 90 25.39 12.02 9.06
N ARG A 91 24.52 13.03 9.21
CA ARG A 91 23.08 12.83 9.40
C ARG A 91 22.43 12.11 8.22
N VAL A 92 22.81 12.44 6.98
CA VAL A 92 22.31 11.76 5.78
C VAL A 92 22.77 10.29 5.74
N VAL A 93 24.05 10.02 6.04
CA VAL A 93 24.61 8.67 6.10
C VAL A 93 23.91 7.84 7.19
N GLN A 94 23.71 8.42 8.37
CA GLN A 94 23.01 7.76 9.47
C GLN A 94 21.56 7.44 9.11
N ALA A 95 20.83 8.43 8.56
CA ALA A 95 19.44 8.24 8.13
C ALA A 95 19.31 7.15 7.06
N ARG A 96 20.23 7.13 6.07
CA ARG A 96 20.30 6.05 5.08
C ARG A 96 20.53 4.68 5.73
N THR A 97 21.51 4.60 6.65
CA THR A 97 21.82 3.35 7.33
C THR A 97 20.62 2.83 8.12
N GLN A 98 19.92 3.70 8.82
CA GLN A 98 18.70 3.36 9.55
C GLN A 98 17.60 2.87 8.61
N ALA A 99 17.33 3.57 7.50
CA ALA A 99 16.32 3.19 6.52
C ALA A 99 16.63 1.84 5.85
N VAL A 100 17.89 1.58 5.49
CA VAL A 100 18.34 0.29 4.91
C VAL A 100 18.21 -0.86 5.93
N ALA A 101 18.49 -0.61 7.20
CA ALA A 101 18.42 -1.61 8.26
C ALA A 101 17.00 -1.86 8.78
N SER A 102 16.02 -1.07 8.34
CA SER A 102 14.62 -1.18 8.80
C SER A 102 14.02 -2.52 8.32
N THR A 103 13.77 -3.42 9.27
CA THR A 103 13.15 -4.73 9.05
C THR A 103 11.85 -4.90 9.83
N GLY A 104 11.33 -3.81 10.39
CA GLY A 104 10.15 -3.77 11.23
C GLY A 104 8.84 -3.79 10.44
N SER A 105 7.79 -3.21 11.04
CA SER A 105 6.51 -3.02 10.37
C SER A 105 6.61 -2.00 9.22
N VAL A 106 5.61 -2.00 8.35
CA VAL A 106 5.49 -1.00 7.28
C VAL A 106 5.46 0.43 7.85
N ALA A 107 4.84 0.62 9.01
CA ALA A 107 4.80 1.91 9.71
C ALA A 107 6.20 2.33 10.19
N GLN A 108 7.01 1.41 10.71
CA GLN A 108 8.39 1.70 11.11
C GLN A 108 9.24 2.09 9.89
N GLN A 109 9.15 1.33 8.80
CA GLN A 109 9.82 1.68 7.54
C GLN A 109 9.43 3.10 7.08
N ALA A 110 8.15 3.46 7.15
CA ALA A 110 7.69 4.80 6.78
C ALA A 110 8.30 5.91 7.64
N GLN A 111 8.49 5.67 8.95
CA GLN A 111 9.15 6.62 9.85
C GLN A 111 10.63 6.81 9.50
N ASP A 112 11.35 5.72 9.25
CA ASP A 112 12.76 5.76 8.88
C ASP A 112 12.96 6.47 7.52
N GLU A 113 12.04 6.26 6.57
CA GLU A 113 12.02 6.97 5.30
C GLU A 113 11.74 8.47 5.46
N ASN A 114 10.84 8.86 6.37
CA ASN A 114 10.59 10.27 6.70
C ASN A 114 11.83 10.96 7.26
N PHE A 115 12.58 10.24 8.11
CA PHE A 115 13.83 10.75 8.65
C PHE A 115 14.87 10.98 7.54
N LEU A 116 15.01 10.02 6.62
CA LEU A 116 15.90 10.12 5.46
C LEU A 116 15.52 11.29 4.53
N VAL A 117 14.22 11.42 4.21
CA VAL A 117 13.72 12.56 3.40
C VAL A 117 14.03 13.90 4.07
N GLY A 118 13.88 13.99 5.40
CA GLY A 118 14.24 15.16 6.19
C GLY A 118 15.72 15.52 6.09
N ALA A 119 16.61 14.52 6.21
CA ALA A 119 18.05 14.69 6.11
C ALA A 119 18.48 15.12 4.69
N LEU A 120 17.92 14.50 3.64
CA LEU A 120 18.17 14.88 2.25
C LEU A 120 17.73 16.33 1.96
N ARG A 121 16.60 16.76 2.51
CA ARG A 121 16.12 18.14 2.38
C ARG A 121 17.10 19.13 3.00
N GLN A 122 17.66 18.83 4.17
CA GLN A 122 18.68 19.65 4.80
C GLN A 122 19.96 19.73 3.95
N LEU A 123 20.39 18.61 3.34
CA LEU A 123 21.53 18.56 2.44
C LEU A 123 21.30 19.46 1.20
N PHE A 124 20.13 19.41 0.58
CA PHE A 124 19.81 20.26 -0.57
C PHE A 124 19.73 21.75 -0.18
N ALA A 125 19.17 22.06 0.98
CA ALA A 125 19.16 23.42 1.51
C ALA A 125 20.59 23.95 1.76
N LEU A 126 21.49 23.10 2.27
CA LEU A 126 22.90 23.42 2.44
C LEU A 126 23.56 23.74 1.08
N ALA A 127 23.30 22.93 0.05
CA ALA A 127 23.88 23.10 -1.27
C ALA A 127 23.55 24.48 -1.90
N GLU A 128 22.44 25.12 -1.52
CA GLU A 128 22.09 26.46 -1.97
C GLU A 128 23.12 27.52 -1.53
N GLY A 129 23.87 27.31 -0.43
CA GLY A 129 24.94 28.15 0.04
C GLY A 129 26.28 27.99 -0.70
N TYR A 130 26.37 27.01 -1.63
CA TYR A 130 27.60 26.66 -2.35
C TYR A 130 27.39 26.75 -3.86
N PRO A 131 27.61 27.93 -4.49
CA PRO A 131 27.34 28.17 -5.92
C PRO A 131 28.08 27.20 -6.85
N ASP A 132 29.33 26.86 -6.54
CA ASP A 132 30.15 25.95 -7.35
C ASP A 132 29.62 24.52 -7.30
N LEU A 133 29.12 24.05 -6.17
CA LEU A 133 28.43 22.78 -6.03
C LEU A 133 27.14 22.77 -6.84
N LYS A 134 26.34 23.81 -6.72
CA LYS A 134 25.06 23.95 -7.44
C LYS A 134 25.25 23.99 -8.97
N ALA A 135 26.41 24.48 -9.46
CA ALA A 135 26.76 24.47 -10.87
C ALA A 135 27.40 23.15 -11.36
N SER A 136 27.72 22.22 -10.44
CA SER A 136 28.34 20.94 -10.79
C SER A 136 27.35 20.04 -11.55
N GLU A 137 27.77 19.57 -12.73
CA GLU A 137 26.95 18.64 -13.54
C GLU A 137 26.60 17.35 -12.78
N ASN A 138 27.56 16.79 -12.04
CA ASN A 138 27.34 15.59 -11.24
C ASN A 138 26.27 15.80 -10.14
N PHE A 139 26.30 16.97 -9.48
CA PHE A 139 25.30 17.30 -8.46
C PHE A 139 23.90 17.46 -9.07
N LEU A 140 23.80 18.18 -10.19
CA LEU A 140 22.52 18.37 -10.90
C LEU A 140 21.94 17.05 -11.42
N GLU A 141 22.79 16.15 -11.94
CA GLU A 141 22.36 14.82 -12.37
C GLU A 141 21.81 13.99 -11.19
N LEU A 142 22.55 13.93 -10.07
CA LEU A 142 22.11 13.21 -8.86
C LEU A 142 20.84 13.80 -8.28
N GLN A 143 20.70 15.12 -8.28
CA GLN A 143 19.47 15.80 -7.84
C GLN A 143 18.29 15.43 -8.72
N ARG A 144 18.47 15.36 -10.04
CA ARG A 144 17.44 14.94 -10.98
C ARG A 144 17.04 13.49 -10.76
N GLU A 145 18.02 12.57 -10.64
CA GLU A 145 17.75 11.15 -10.42
C GLU A 145 17.04 10.90 -9.10
N LEU A 146 17.41 11.60 -8.02
CA LEU A 146 16.72 11.52 -6.74
C LEU A 146 15.28 12.05 -6.83
N THR A 147 15.07 13.13 -7.57
CA THR A 147 13.72 13.69 -7.79
C THR A 147 12.85 12.71 -8.59
N GLU A 148 13.40 12.09 -9.64
CA GLU A 148 12.68 11.05 -10.39
C GLU A 148 12.36 9.83 -9.52
N THR A 149 13.32 9.38 -8.70
CA THR A 149 13.13 8.26 -7.78
C THR A 149 12.04 8.59 -6.76
N GLU A 150 12.02 9.79 -6.20
CA GLU A 150 10.96 10.25 -5.28
C GLU A 150 9.58 10.22 -5.95
N ASN A 151 9.47 10.70 -7.19
CA ASN A 151 8.21 10.64 -7.96
C ASN A 151 7.74 9.20 -8.18
N ARG A 152 8.66 8.27 -8.45
CA ARG A 152 8.36 6.84 -8.59
C ARG A 152 7.93 6.23 -7.26
N ILE A 153 8.63 6.53 -6.15
CA ILE A 153 8.24 6.08 -4.80
C ILE A 153 6.82 6.54 -4.48
N GLN A 154 6.47 7.80 -4.79
CA GLN A 154 5.11 8.29 -4.59
C GLN A 154 4.07 7.57 -5.45
N ALA A 155 4.41 7.21 -6.69
CA ALA A 155 3.51 6.46 -7.57
C ALA A 155 3.28 5.03 -7.06
N VAL A 156 4.34 4.27 -6.74
CA VAL A 156 4.21 2.90 -6.21
C VAL A 156 3.57 2.87 -4.82
N ARG A 157 3.79 3.90 -3.99
CA ARG A 157 3.12 4.06 -2.70
C ARG A 157 1.60 4.21 -2.86
N ARG A 158 1.14 5.05 -3.80
CA ARG A 158 -0.31 5.19 -4.08
C ARG A 158 -0.90 3.85 -4.52
N PHE A 159 -0.20 3.12 -5.37
CA PHE A 159 -0.62 1.80 -5.83
C PHE A 159 -0.67 0.77 -4.69
N TYR A 160 0.36 0.72 -3.85
CA TYR A 160 0.39 -0.12 -2.65
C TYR A 160 -0.77 0.19 -1.71
N ASN A 161 -0.97 1.45 -1.36
CA ASN A 161 -2.04 1.86 -0.45
C ASN A 161 -3.44 1.60 -1.01
N ALA A 162 -3.63 1.65 -2.33
CA ALA A 162 -4.86 1.22 -2.97
C ALA A 162 -5.10 -0.29 -2.78
N ASN A 163 -4.09 -1.13 -3.01
CA ASN A 163 -4.18 -2.59 -2.78
C ASN A 163 -4.42 -2.93 -1.31
N VAL A 164 -3.77 -2.22 -0.38
CA VAL A 164 -4.02 -2.38 1.07
C VAL A 164 -5.48 -2.04 1.41
N ARG A 165 -6.00 -0.94 0.90
CA ARG A 165 -7.40 -0.54 1.10
C ARG A 165 -8.36 -1.60 0.59
N ASP A 166 -8.16 -2.07 -0.63
CA ASP A 166 -9.02 -3.09 -1.26
C ASP A 166 -8.98 -4.42 -0.49
N TYR A 167 -7.79 -4.82 -0.02
CA TYR A 167 -7.63 -6.01 0.79
C TYR A 167 -8.29 -5.84 2.16
N ASN A 168 -8.05 -4.73 2.86
CA ASN A 168 -8.63 -4.44 4.17
C ASN A 168 -10.17 -4.38 4.09
N ASN A 169 -10.72 -3.76 3.03
CA ASN A 169 -12.17 -3.77 2.79
C ASN A 169 -12.72 -5.19 2.69
N ARG A 170 -12.02 -6.11 1.99
CA ARG A 170 -12.45 -7.53 1.91
C ARG A 170 -12.39 -8.23 3.27
N CYS A 171 -11.45 -7.85 4.13
CA CYS A 171 -11.37 -8.37 5.50
C CYS A 171 -12.49 -7.85 6.41
N GLU A 172 -13.09 -6.68 6.10
CA GLU A 172 -14.10 -6.03 6.93
C GLU A 172 -15.53 -6.22 6.42
N MET A 173 -15.72 -6.34 5.09
CA MET A 173 -17.05 -6.40 4.50
C MET A 173 -17.69 -7.79 4.64
N PHE A 174 -19.01 -7.81 4.92
CA PHE A 174 -19.80 -9.04 4.90
C PHE A 174 -20.01 -9.51 3.44
N PRO A 175 -19.96 -10.82 3.15
CA PRO A 175 -19.73 -11.93 4.05
C PRO A 175 -18.26 -12.36 4.20
N THR A 176 -17.30 -11.72 3.51
CA THR A 176 -15.89 -12.11 3.49
C THR A 176 -15.18 -11.92 4.83
N ASN A 177 -15.68 -11.01 5.71
CA ASN A 177 -15.14 -10.81 7.06
C ASN A 177 -15.24 -12.07 7.94
N MET A 178 -16.28 -12.88 7.77
CA MET A 178 -16.42 -14.16 8.47
C MET A 178 -15.30 -15.13 8.08
N MET A 179 -15.01 -15.18 6.78
CA MET A 179 -13.91 -15.99 6.24
C MET A 179 -12.56 -15.46 6.70
N ALA A 180 -12.38 -14.14 6.67
CA ALA A 180 -11.15 -13.50 7.14
C ALA A 180 -10.86 -13.86 8.61
N SER A 181 -11.86 -13.77 9.47
CA SER A 181 -11.78 -14.14 10.88
C SER A 181 -11.49 -15.63 11.08
N MET A 182 -12.19 -16.51 10.36
CA MET A 182 -12.05 -17.96 10.50
C MET A 182 -10.66 -18.48 10.06
N PHE A 183 -10.08 -17.89 9.01
CA PHE A 183 -8.79 -18.30 8.45
C PHE A 183 -7.62 -17.41 8.88
N GLY A 184 -7.84 -16.48 9.81
CA GLY A 184 -6.78 -15.65 10.39
C GLY A 184 -6.16 -14.63 9.41
N PHE A 185 -6.92 -14.13 8.44
CA PHE A 185 -6.49 -13.02 7.61
C PHE A 185 -6.53 -11.72 8.42
N GLN A 186 -5.38 -11.07 8.51
CA GLN A 186 -5.23 -9.78 9.21
C GLN A 186 -5.13 -8.65 8.20
N LYS A 187 -5.54 -7.45 8.62
CA LYS A 187 -5.39 -6.23 7.83
C LYS A 187 -3.91 -5.92 7.61
N SER A 188 -3.62 -5.30 6.49
CA SER A 188 -2.30 -4.79 6.16
C SER A 188 -2.19 -3.31 6.52
N GLU A 189 -0.98 -2.88 6.89
CA GLU A 189 -0.66 -1.50 7.24
C GLU A 189 -0.49 -0.64 5.98
N PHE A 190 -0.86 0.64 6.07
CA PHE A 190 -0.59 1.63 5.04
C PHE A 190 0.85 2.14 5.14
N PHE A 191 1.44 2.44 3.99
CA PHE A 191 2.74 3.08 3.91
C PHE A 191 2.57 4.60 3.84
N GLU A 192 2.70 5.28 4.99
CA GLU A 192 2.48 6.72 5.14
C GLU A 192 3.81 7.47 5.26
N VAL A 193 4.40 7.83 4.13
CA VAL A 193 5.54 8.76 4.09
C VAL A 193 5.01 10.17 3.99
N GLU A 194 5.43 11.06 4.90
CA GLU A 194 5.05 12.46 4.89
C GLU A 194 5.56 13.15 3.62
N SER A 195 4.65 13.43 2.69
CA SER A 195 4.95 14.36 1.61
C SER A 195 4.95 15.77 2.19
N ALA A 196 6.08 16.44 2.11
CA ALA A 196 6.26 17.80 2.64
C ALA A 196 5.22 18.84 2.17
N THR A 197 4.49 18.52 1.12
CA THR A 197 3.50 19.40 0.49
C THR A 197 2.09 19.31 1.11
N GLN A 198 1.81 18.36 2.01
CA GLN A 198 0.44 18.09 2.46
C GLN A 198 0.05 18.72 3.81
N ARG A 199 0.95 19.37 4.53
CA ARG A 199 0.63 19.96 5.85
C ARG A 199 0.43 21.47 5.87
N THR A 200 0.65 22.20 4.80
CA THR A 200 0.19 23.58 4.70
C THR A 200 -1.21 23.63 4.14
N THR A 201 -2.19 23.45 4.99
CA THR A 201 -3.55 23.97 4.69
C THR A 201 -3.38 25.48 4.59
N PRO A 202 -3.60 26.11 3.42
CA PRO A 202 -3.57 27.57 3.38
C PRO A 202 -4.65 28.09 4.32
N GLN A 203 -4.25 28.79 5.37
CA GLN A 203 -5.22 29.56 6.15
C GLN A 203 -5.75 30.65 5.25
N VAL A 204 -6.92 30.42 4.68
CA VAL A 204 -7.67 31.47 4.00
C VAL A 204 -8.21 32.40 5.10
N THR A 205 -7.45 33.45 5.41
CA THR A 205 -7.93 34.53 6.23
C THR A 205 -8.90 35.31 5.36
N PHE A 206 -10.19 35.08 5.51
CA PHE A 206 -11.20 35.98 4.98
C PHE A 206 -11.03 37.29 5.76
N GLY A 207 -10.47 38.31 5.12
CA GLY A 207 -10.34 39.63 5.68
C GLY A 207 -11.69 40.11 6.20
N GLY A 208 -11.82 40.19 7.52
CA GLY A 208 -12.99 40.78 8.14
C GLY A 208 -13.13 42.23 7.67
N ALA A 209 -14.23 42.54 7.01
CA ALA A 209 -14.64 43.88 6.74
C ALA A 209 -14.71 44.62 8.09
N ALA A 210 -13.90 45.67 8.24
CA ALA A 210 -13.98 46.56 9.38
C ALA A 210 -15.37 47.16 9.43
N PRO A 211 -16.05 47.23 10.59
CA PRO A 211 -17.31 47.96 10.70
C PRO A 211 -17.03 49.45 10.50
N ALA A 212 -17.72 50.05 9.52
CA ALA A 212 -17.70 51.48 9.28
C ALA A 212 -18.11 52.25 10.55
N ALA A 213 -17.20 53.08 11.05
CA ALA A 213 -17.50 54.02 12.12
C ALA A 213 -18.61 54.95 11.66
N GLY A 214 -19.79 54.85 12.27
CA GLY A 214 -20.88 55.79 12.10
C GLY A 214 -20.52 57.11 12.74
N GLU A 215 -20.33 58.15 11.91
CA GLU A 215 -20.37 59.53 12.35
C GLU A 215 -21.78 59.87 12.78
N GLY A 216 -21.97 60.07 14.08
CA GLY A 216 -23.13 60.74 14.66
C GLY A 216 -22.86 62.19 14.83
N GLY A 217 -23.38 63.01 13.91
CA GLY A 217 -23.38 64.47 14.04
C GLY A 217 -24.57 64.98 14.82
N ALA A 218 -24.35 66.07 15.46
CA ALA A 218 -25.20 67.12 16.04
C ALA A 218 -25.99 66.79 17.28
#